data_52f984b59004dd795cccc45786373dec
#
_entry.id   52f984b59004dd795cccc45786373dec
#
_cell.length_a   1.000
_cell.length_b   1.000
_cell.length_c   1.000
_cell.angle_alpha   90.00
_cell.angle_beta   90.00
_cell.angle_gamma   90.00
#
_symmetry.space_group_name_H-M   'P 1'
#
loop_
_entity.id
_entity.type
_entity.pdbx_description
1 polymer ?
#
loop_
_entity_poly.entity_id
_entity_poly.type
_entity_poly.pdbx_seq_one_letter_code
_entity_poly.pdbx_strand_id
1 'polypeptide(L)'
;LVLSKSSASQIIIKELYNTGCTTAEGKSFANDAYVILYNNSDQPADASEIGFAFATPFNSNSSSKYLVDGALSYEAEGWIPAGYSIWWFQCPVIIEPYSQILICISGCTDNTVTVPASVDLSGADYYMYHPESGFTSASKYPAPPASMPVDHYLQTYLYAMGNAWPLSNTSPAFYIIRKAGIEEFTKDSNNYDTTENVKLPVVKVPMEWVVDAVEVYNQTTASKNAKRFPA
;
A
#
# COMPACT_ATOMS: atom_id res chain seq x y z
N LEU A 1 37.52 -3.08 1.39
CA LEU A 1 36.08 -2.92 1.38
C LEU A 1 35.78 -1.46 1.73
N VAL A 2 35.24 -0.68 0.81
CA VAL A 2 34.77 0.69 1.07
C VAL A 2 33.30 0.58 1.42
N LEU A 3 32.95 0.83 2.67
CA LEU A 3 31.54 0.93 3.09
C LEU A 3 31.07 2.37 2.89
N SER A 4 30.05 2.59 2.07
CA SER A 4 29.35 3.86 2.00
C SER A 4 28.17 3.84 2.98
N LYS A 5 27.89 4.99 3.63
CA LYS A 5 26.72 5.14 4.48
C LYS A 5 25.47 4.99 3.59
N SER A 6 24.58 4.06 3.93
CA SER A 6 23.27 3.99 3.28
C SER A 6 22.46 5.24 3.61
N SER A 7 21.81 5.83 2.63
CA SER A 7 20.85 6.92 2.80
C SER A 7 19.41 6.40 3.00
N ALA A 8 19.25 5.29 3.70
CA ALA A 8 17.92 4.76 4.01
C ALA A 8 17.06 5.83 4.71
N SER A 9 15.80 5.89 4.34
CA SER A 9 14.82 6.77 4.98
C SER A 9 14.71 6.49 6.47
N GLN A 10 14.33 7.50 7.24
CA GLN A 10 14.05 7.33 8.66
C GLN A 10 12.87 6.36 8.88
N ILE A 11 11.83 6.48 8.06
CA ILE A 11 10.69 5.55 8.07
C ILE A 11 10.86 4.59 6.90
N ILE A 12 10.79 3.29 7.18
CA ILE A 12 10.89 2.22 6.18
C ILE A 12 9.72 1.23 6.31
N ILE A 13 9.44 0.54 5.22
CA ILE A 13 8.55 -0.63 5.20
C ILE A 13 9.37 -1.81 5.74
N LYS A 14 9.15 -2.16 7.00
CA LYS A 14 9.81 -3.31 7.62
C LYS A 14 9.27 -4.63 7.12
N GLU A 15 7.95 -4.68 6.94
CA GLU A 15 7.25 -5.88 6.50
C GLU A 15 6.01 -5.49 5.70
N LEU A 16 5.75 -6.20 4.61
CA LEU A 16 4.51 -6.18 3.86
C LEU A 16 3.97 -7.60 3.77
N TYR A 17 2.89 -7.90 4.49
CA TYR A 17 2.14 -9.13 4.36
C TYR A 17 0.93 -8.87 3.46
N ASN A 18 1.04 -9.24 2.20
CA ASN A 18 0.06 -8.90 1.17
C ASN A 18 -0.83 -10.08 0.76
N THR A 19 -0.48 -11.26 1.22
CA THR A 19 -1.14 -12.51 0.83
C THR A 19 -1.39 -13.35 2.06
N GLY A 20 -2.58 -13.90 2.13
CA GLY A 20 -3.01 -14.79 3.16
C GLY A 20 -2.35 -16.16 3.16
N CYS A 21 -3.09 -17.07 3.69
CA CYS A 21 -2.71 -18.46 3.92
C CYS A 21 -3.63 -19.42 3.15
N THR A 22 -3.40 -20.69 3.33
CA THR A 22 -4.29 -21.75 2.83
C THR A 22 -5.20 -22.22 3.97
N THR A 23 -6.52 -22.23 3.75
CA THR A 23 -7.47 -22.78 4.71
C THR A 23 -7.33 -24.30 4.84
N ALA A 24 -7.97 -24.89 5.85
CA ALA A 24 -7.97 -26.36 6.03
C ALA A 24 -8.55 -27.11 4.82
N GLU A 25 -9.45 -26.46 4.05
CA GLU A 25 -10.03 -27.02 2.83
C GLU A 25 -9.16 -26.78 1.59
N GLY A 26 -7.95 -26.29 1.74
CA GLY A 26 -7.01 -26.01 0.64
C GLY A 26 -7.36 -24.78 -0.19
N LYS A 27 -8.24 -23.88 0.30
CA LYS A 27 -8.60 -22.63 -0.38
C LYS A 27 -7.67 -21.50 0.04
N SER A 28 -7.39 -20.58 -0.87
CA SER A 28 -6.66 -19.36 -0.53
C SER A 28 -7.54 -18.43 0.33
N PHE A 29 -6.97 -17.93 1.42
CA PHE A 29 -7.50 -16.84 2.24
C PHE A 29 -6.57 -15.64 2.11
N ALA A 30 -7.08 -14.49 1.71
CA ALA A 30 -6.30 -13.30 1.42
C ALA A 30 -6.99 -12.02 1.92
N ASN A 31 -7.62 -12.11 3.09
CA ASN A 31 -8.29 -10.98 3.74
C ASN A 31 -7.61 -10.64 5.08
N ASP A 32 -6.31 -10.75 5.16
CA ASP A 32 -5.48 -10.59 6.36
C ASP A 32 -4.18 -9.84 6.06
N ALA A 33 -4.25 -8.85 5.15
CA ALA A 33 -3.07 -8.10 4.74
C ALA A 33 -2.74 -6.97 5.72
N TYR A 34 -1.43 -6.72 5.92
CA TYR A 34 -0.92 -5.62 6.74
C TYR A 34 0.42 -5.10 6.25
N VAL A 35 0.80 -3.94 6.75
CA VAL A 35 2.14 -3.38 6.60
C VAL A 35 2.67 -2.94 7.97
N ILE A 36 3.96 -3.13 8.20
CA ILE A 36 4.68 -2.60 9.36
C ILE A 36 5.59 -1.48 8.88
N LEU A 37 5.38 -0.27 9.42
CA LEU A 37 6.34 0.81 9.32
C LEU A 37 7.29 0.79 10.52
N TYR A 38 8.56 1.05 10.27
CA TYR A 38 9.62 1.05 11.27
C TYR A 38 10.42 2.34 11.22
N ASN A 39 10.67 2.92 12.38
CA ASN A 39 11.59 4.04 12.53
C ASN A 39 13.03 3.49 12.66
N ASN A 40 13.81 3.65 11.60
CA ASN A 40 15.19 3.17 11.49
C ASN A 40 16.20 4.21 12.01
N SER A 41 15.85 4.95 13.08
CA SER A 41 16.72 5.97 13.64
C SER A 41 16.60 6.07 15.17
N ASP A 42 17.53 6.79 15.78
CA ASP A 42 17.58 7.10 17.21
C ASP A 42 16.76 8.36 17.59
N GLN A 43 16.00 8.93 16.66
CA GLN A 43 15.12 10.07 16.88
C GLN A 43 13.66 9.68 16.58
N PRO A 44 12.66 10.27 17.25
CA PRO A 44 11.26 10.09 16.89
C PRO A 44 11.02 10.45 15.42
N ALA A 45 10.20 9.68 14.74
CA ALA A 45 9.85 9.88 13.33
C ALA A 45 8.40 10.31 13.20
N ASP A 46 8.16 11.45 12.56
CA ASP A 46 6.82 11.90 12.22
C ASP A 46 6.33 11.19 10.95
N ALA A 47 5.28 10.37 11.09
CA ALA A 47 4.62 9.64 10.02
C ALA A 47 3.29 10.29 9.61
N SER A 48 2.89 11.42 10.17
CA SER A 48 1.57 12.04 9.96
C SER A 48 1.27 12.35 8.50
N GLU A 49 2.29 12.62 7.70
CA GLU A 49 2.17 12.93 6.26
C GLU A 49 2.48 11.72 5.36
N ILE A 50 2.55 10.52 5.92
CA ILE A 50 2.76 9.31 5.13
C ILE A 50 1.45 8.90 4.45
N GLY A 51 1.55 8.66 3.14
CA GLY A 51 0.51 8.03 2.34
C GLY A 51 0.95 6.67 1.83
N PHE A 52 -0.03 5.81 1.58
CA PHE A 52 0.15 4.42 1.14
C PHE A 52 -0.46 4.24 -0.23
N ALA A 53 0.32 3.73 -1.17
CA ALA A 53 -0.11 3.50 -2.53
C ALA A 53 0.42 2.17 -3.09
N PHE A 54 -0.15 1.72 -4.20
CA PHE A 54 0.44 0.67 -5.01
C PHE A 54 0.60 1.15 -6.46
N ALA A 55 1.66 0.69 -7.12
CA ALA A 55 1.90 1.01 -8.51
C ALA A 55 1.15 0.05 -9.44
N THR A 56 0.62 0.59 -10.54
CA THR A 56 0.04 -0.21 -11.62
C THR A 56 1.09 -0.61 -12.66
N PRO A 57 0.89 -1.73 -13.37
CA PRO A 57 -0.25 -2.65 -13.34
C PRO A 57 -0.35 -3.42 -12.02
N PHE A 58 -1.57 -3.81 -11.67
CA PHE A 58 -1.93 -4.53 -10.45
C PHE A 58 -1.05 -5.75 -10.16
N ASN A 59 -0.80 -6.58 -11.18
CA ASN A 59 0.14 -7.70 -11.10
C ASN A 59 1.35 -7.45 -11.99
N SER A 60 2.52 -7.89 -11.57
CA SER A 60 3.77 -7.76 -12.33
C SER A 60 3.74 -8.40 -13.72
N ASN A 61 2.93 -9.44 -13.90
CA ASN A 61 2.76 -10.15 -15.17
C ASN A 61 1.62 -9.63 -16.04
N SER A 62 0.95 -8.56 -15.64
CA SER A 62 -0.07 -7.90 -16.46
C SER A 62 0.59 -7.02 -17.52
N SER A 63 -0.03 -6.93 -18.70
CA SER A 63 0.37 -5.96 -19.71
C SER A 63 0.14 -4.54 -19.20
N SER A 64 0.98 -3.61 -19.61
CA SER A 64 0.85 -2.19 -19.25
C SER A 64 1.22 -1.34 -20.46
N LYS A 65 0.43 -0.29 -20.70
CA LYS A 65 0.73 0.72 -21.73
C LYS A 65 1.87 1.65 -21.30
N TYR A 66 2.20 1.67 -20.00
CA TYR A 66 3.36 2.41 -19.51
C TYR A 66 4.69 1.73 -19.82
N LEU A 67 4.68 0.43 -20.14
CA LEU A 67 5.89 -0.27 -20.53
C LEU A 67 6.06 -0.19 -22.05
N VAL A 68 6.94 0.70 -22.50
CA VAL A 68 7.23 0.96 -23.92
C VAL A 68 8.69 0.57 -24.19
N ASP A 69 8.91 -0.37 -25.09
CA ASP A 69 10.24 -0.87 -25.47
C ASP A 69 11.11 -1.29 -24.26
N GLY A 70 10.46 -1.82 -23.22
CA GLY A 70 11.12 -2.29 -22.00
C GLY A 70 11.43 -1.20 -20.98
N ALA A 71 11.08 0.06 -21.24
CA ALA A 71 11.20 1.19 -20.33
C ALA A 71 9.84 1.64 -19.79
N LEU A 72 9.83 2.17 -18.57
CA LEU A 72 8.64 2.78 -17.97
C LEU A 72 8.49 4.21 -18.47
N SER A 73 7.44 4.51 -19.22
CA SER A 73 7.22 5.83 -19.83
C SER A 73 7.15 6.95 -18.78
N TYR A 74 6.57 6.68 -17.61
CA TYR A 74 6.44 7.66 -16.52
C TYR A 74 7.77 7.93 -15.79
N GLU A 75 8.81 7.09 -15.97
CA GLU A 75 10.13 7.33 -15.37
C GLU A 75 10.77 8.62 -15.89
N ALA A 76 10.70 8.85 -17.21
CA ALA A 76 11.22 10.06 -17.83
C ALA A 76 10.45 11.34 -17.41
N GLU A 77 9.19 11.18 -17.00
CA GLU A 77 8.34 12.26 -16.53
C GLU A 77 8.45 12.51 -15.01
N GLY A 78 9.15 11.63 -14.29
CA GLY A 78 9.43 11.79 -12.86
C GLY A 78 8.26 11.44 -11.93
N TRP A 79 7.36 10.54 -12.31
CA TRP A 79 6.22 10.13 -11.48
C TRP A 79 6.01 8.61 -11.46
N ILE A 80 5.20 8.12 -10.51
CA ILE A 80 4.81 6.71 -10.37
C ILE A 80 3.28 6.67 -10.31
N PRO A 81 2.62 5.71 -11.03
CA PRO A 81 1.18 5.56 -11.01
C PRO A 81 0.69 5.01 -9.67
N ALA A 82 -0.14 5.76 -8.94
CA ALA A 82 -0.90 5.25 -7.81
C ALA A 82 -2.26 4.74 -8.27
N GLY A 83 -2.56 3.48 -8.02
CA GLY A 83 -3.80 2.84 -8.46
C GLY A 83 -4.95 2.98 -7.46
N TYR A 84 -6.15 3.23 -7.95
CA TYR A 84 -7.45 3.23 -7.26
C TYR A 84 -7.65 4.28 -6.18
N SER A 85 -6.74 4.41 -5.24
CA SER A 85 -6.74 5.39 -4.16
C SER A 85 -5.35 5.47 -3.51
N ILE A 86 -5.13 6.54 -2.76
CA ILE A 86 -4.04 6.67 -1.80
C ILE A 86 -4.69 6.70 -0.41
N TRP A 87 -4.12 5.98 0.55
CA TRP A 87 -4.53 6.01 1.95
C TRP A 87 -3.61 6.92 2.74
N TRP A 88 -4.11 7.59 3.79
CA TRP A 88 -3.31 8.47 4.65
C TRP A 88 -3.85 8.49 6.08
N PHE A 89 -3.02 8.89 7.03
CA PHE A 89 -3.41 9.09 8.41
C PHE A 89 -4.26 10.35 8.56
N GLN A 90 -5.24 10.31 9.48
CA GLN A 90 -6.08 11.46 9.81
C GLN A 90 -5.69 12.15 11.13
N CYS A 91 -4.72 11.59 11.86
CA CYS A 91 -4.22 12.11 13.12
C CYS A 91 -2.69 12.20 13.10
N PRO A 92 -2.07 12.97 14.00
CA PRO A 92 -0.63 12.94 14.19
C PRO A 92 -0.14 11.53 14.57
N VAL A 93 0.92 11.07 13.92
CA VAL A 93 1.53 9.75 14.13
C VAL A 93 3.03 9.90 14.35
N ILE A 94 3.49 9.59 15.55
CA ILE A 94 4.91 9.56 15.88
C ILE A 94 5.33 8.12 16.12
N ILE A 95 6.39 7.70 15.44
CA ILE A 95 7.02 6.39 15.67
C ILE A 95 8.28 6.62 16.49
N GLU A 96 8.30 6.09 17.71
CA GLU A 96 9.43 6.24 18.62
C GLU A 96 10.73 5.65 18.04
N PRO A 97 11.91 6.04 18.54
CA PRO A 97 13.18 5.51 18.07
C PRO A 97 13.20 3.99 18.07
N TYR A 98 13.63 3.40 16.93
CA TYR A 98 13.75 1.95 16.75
C TYR A 98 12.46 1.17 17.05
N SER A 99 11.30 1.84 16.95
CA SER A 99 9.98 1.27 17.16
C SER A 99 9.23 1.09 15.84
N GLN A 100 8.09 0.44 15.90
CA GLN A 100 7.26 0.15 14.73
C GLN A 100 5.78 0.37 15.04
N ILE A 101 5.01 0.57 13.97
CA ILE A 101 3.55 0.55 13.99
C ILE A 101 3.03 -0.46 12.97
N LEU A 102 1.94 -1.15 13.32
CA LEU A 102 1.26 -2.10 12.47
C LEU A 102 0.00 -1.46 11.89
N ILE A 103 -0.07 -1.39 10.57
CA ILE A 103 -1.23 -0.88 9.83
C ILE A 103 -1.93 -2.06 9.16
N CYS A 104 -3.14 -2.38 9.58
CA CYS A 104 -3.96 -3.37 8.92
C CYS A 104 -4.47 -2.84 7.58
N ILE A 105 -4.25 -3.57 6.50
CA ILE A 105 -4.75 -3.25 5.15
C ILE A 105 -6.12 -3.87 4.93
N SER A 106 -6.31 -5.12 5.43
CA SER A 106 -7.60 -5.83 5.35
C SER A 106 -7.72 -6.84 6.47
N GLY A 107 -8.95 -7.16 6.88
CA GLY A 107 -9.21 -8.18 7.90
C GLY A 107 -8.71 -7.82 9.28
N CYS A 108 -8.96 -6.59 9.75
CA CYS A 108 -8.57 -6.11 11.07
C CYS A 108 -9.38 -6.77 12.18
N THR A 109 -9.11 -8.05 12.41
CA THR A 109 -9.74 -8.92 13.39
C THR A 109 -8.81 -10.08 13.74
N ASP A 110 -9.16 -10.89 14.73
CA ASP A 110 -8.48 -12.17 14.93
C ASP A 110 -8.93 -13.18 13.87
N ASN A 111 -8.19 -13.22 12.76
CA ASN A 111 -8.47 -14.11 11.65
C ASN A 111 -8.19 -15.59 12.01
N THR A 112 -7.40 -15.86 13.06
CA THR A 112 -7.04 -17.22 13.48
C THR A 112 -8.24 -17.99 14.02
N VAL A 113 -9.28 -17.30 14.48
CA VAL A 113 -10.55 -17.91 14.95
C VAL A 113 -11.23 -18.71 13.84
N THR A 114 -11.21 -18.20 12.60
CA THR A 114 -11.87 -18.84 11.46
C THR A 114 -10.90 -19.56 10.53
N VAL A 115 -9.66 -19.09 10.46
CA VAL A 115 -8.58 -19.64 9.62
C VAL A 115 -7.32 -19.76 10.47
N PRO A 116 -7.09 -20.87 11.16
CA PRO A 116 -5.98 -21.03 12.12
C PRO A 116 -4.57 -20.79 11.55
N ALA A 117 -4.40 -20.90 10.25
CA ALA A 117 -3.14 -20.61 9.56
C ALA A 117 -2.93 -19.11 9.25
N SER A 118 -3.90 -18.27 9.54
CA SER A 118 -3.85 -16.83 9.35
C SER A 118 -3.19 -16.09 10.52
N VAL A 119 -3.31 -14.78 10.56
CA VAL A 119 -2.74 -13.91 11.57
C VAL A 119 -3.84 -13.22 12.37
N ASP A 120 -3.55 -12.93 13.64
CA ASP A 120 -4.38 -12.06 14.47
C ASP A 120 -4.00 -10.60 14.21
N LEU A 121 -4.93 -9.83 13.64
CA LEU A 121 -4.78 -8.40 13.37
C LEU A 121 -5.66 -7.52 14.29
N SER A 122 -6.30 -8.12 15.31
CA SER A 122 -7.15 -7.37 16.25
C SER A 122 -6.39 -6.36 17.11
N GLY A 123 -5.07 -6.51 17.21
CA GLY A 123 -4.16 -5.61 17.91
C GLY A 123 -3.43 -4.62 17.02
N ALA A 124 -3.86 -4.40 15.77
CA ALA A 124 -3.24 -3.42 14.88
C ALA A 124 -3.36 -1.99 15.44
N ASP A 125 -2.30 -1.19 15.25
CA ASP A 125 -2.29 0.21 15.68
C ASP A 125 -3.21 1.09 14.83
N TYR A 126 -3.26 0.82 13.52
CA TYR A 126 -4.06 1.56 12.54
C TYR A 126 -4.74 0.61 11.55
N TYR A 127 -5.82 1.10 10.92
CA TYR A 127 -6.57 0.31 9.95
C TYR A 127 -6.95 1.13 8.72
N MET A 128 -6.71 0.61 7.52
CA MET A 128 -7.20 1.16 6.25
C MET A 128 -8.71 0.92 6.14
N TYR A 129 -9.47 1.66 6.92
CA TYR A 129 -10.92 1.56 7.04
C TYR A 129 -11.57 2.94 6.90
N HIS A 130 -12.35 3.12 5.86
CA HIS A 130 -13.07 4.35 5.58
C HIS A 130 -14.42 4.00 4.95
N PRO A 131 -15.48 3.82 5.75
CA PRO A 131 -16.77 3.29 5.26
C PRO A 131 -17.43 4.18 4.21
N GLU A 132 -17.14 5.48 4.20
CA GLU A 132 -17.69 6.45 3.24
C GLU A 132 -16.89 6.53 1.93
N SER A 133 -15.75 5.86 1.83
CA SER A 133 -14.87 5.93 0.66
C SER A 133 -15.42 5.24 -0.59
N GLY A 134 -16.37 4.32 -0.43
CA GLY A 134 -16.81 3.40 -1.49
C GLY A 134 -16.18 2.00 -1.39
N PHE A 135 -15.15 1.80 -0.56
CA PHE A 135 -14.61 0.48 -0.24
C PHE A 135 -15.52 -0.24 0.76
N THR A 136 -16.49 -1.02 0.23
CA THR A 136 -17.59 -1.61 1.01
C THR A 136 -17.53 -3.12 1.13
N SER A 137 -16.44 -3.76 0.71
CA SER A 137 -16.26 -5.21 0.81
C SER A 137 -16.19 -5.67 2.26
N ALA A 138 -17.26 -6.24 2.80
CA ALA A 138 -17.34 -6.68 4.20
C ALA A 138 -16.28 -7.76 4.55
N SER A 139 -15.86 -8.58 3.59
CA SER A 139 -14.82 -9.58 3.82
C SER A 139 -13.41 -9.00 3.91
N LYS A 140 -13.17 -7.86 3.25
CA LYS A 140 -11.90 -7.13 3.32
C LYS A 140 -11.86 -6.16 4.50
N TYR A 141 -12.99 -5.53 4.78
CA TYR A 141 -13.12 -4.49 5.79
C TYR A 141 -14.19 -4.88 6.83
N PRO A 142 -13.91 -5.89 7.68
CA PRO A 142 -14.76 -6.16 8.84
C PRO A 142 -14.80 -4.93 9.75
N ALA A 143 -15.79 -4.87 10.63
CA ALA A 143 -15.87 -3.80 11.62
C ALA A 143 -14.57 -3.75 12.44
N PRO A 144 -14.01 -2.54 12.67
CA PRO A 144 -12.82 -2.38 13.48
C PRO A 144 -13.02 -2.96 14.88
N PRO A 145 -11.94 -3.44 15.53
CA PRO A 145 -12.00 -3.83 16.94
C PRO A 145 -12.52 -2.68 17.79
N ALA A 146 -13.38 -2.98 18.77
CA ALA A 146 -13.96 -1.94 19.67
C ALA A 146 -12.92 -1.17 20.48
N SER A 147 -11.71 -1.70 20.61
CA SER A 147 -10.57 -1.07 21.27
C SER A 147 -9.84 -0.05 20.41
N MET A 148 -10.05 -0.07 19.08
CA MET A 148 -9.35 0.83 18.16
C MET A 148 -10.02 2.20 18.13
N PRO A 149 -9.31 3.29 18.44
CA PRO A 149 -9.85 4.65 18.34
C PRO A 149 -10.27 5.00 16.91
N VAL A 150 -11.31 5.82 16.75
CA VAL A 150 -11.82 6.20 15.41
C VAL A 150 -10.80 7.00 14.61
N ASP A 151 -9.97 7.79 15.27
CA ASP A 151 -8.89 8.57 14.65
C ASP A 151 -7.70 7.70 14.19
N HIS A 152 -7.68 6.42 14.56
CA HIS A 152 -6.75 5.41 14.03
C HIS A 152 -7.24 4.76 12.71
N TYR A 153 -8.44 5.12 12.22
CA TYR A 153 -8.86 4.70 10.88
C TYR A 153 -8.20 5.61 9.84
N LEU A 154 -7.58 5.02 8.83
CA LEU A 154 -7.01 5.79 7.73
C LEU A 154 -8.11 6.35 6.84
N GLN A 155 -7.82 7.49 6.24
CA GLN A 155 -8.67 8.12 5.24
C GLN A 155 -8.20 7.78 3.84
N THR A 156 -9.11 7.87 2.89
CA THR A 156 -8.81 7.67 1.47
C THR A 156 -9.85 8.36 0.59
N TYR A 157 -9.51 8.58 -0.66
CA TYR A 157 -10.43 9.00 -1.72
C TYR A 157 -10.34 8.03 -2.89
N LEU A 158 -11.44 7.35 -3.20
CA LEU A 158 -11.53 6.41 -4.32
C LEU A 158 -11.79 7.18 -5.62
N TYR A 159 -10.79 7.25 -6.49
CA TYR A 159 -10.90 7.90 -7.81
C TYR A 159 -11.10 6.90 -8.95
N ALA A 160 -11.08 5.62 -8.68
CA ALA A 160 -11.33 4.54 -9.64
C ALA A 160 -12.56 3.73 -9.23
N MET A 161 -12.88 2.67 -9.97
CA MET A 161 -14.00 1.78 -9.66
C MET A 161 -13.53 0.59 -8.82
N GLY A 162 -14.29 0.23 -7.79
CA GLY A 162 -14.01 -0.95 -6.98
C GLY A 162 -14.65 -0.87 -5.59
N ASN A 163 -14.78 -2.00 -4.93
CA ASN A 163 -15.33 -2.11 -3.57
C ASN A 163 -14.28 -2.54 -2.53
N ALA A 164 -13.04 -2.72 -2.99
CA ALA A 164 -11.87 -2.99 -2.15
C ALA A 164 -10.62 -2.45 -2.81
N TRP A 165 -9.63 -2.06 -2.01
CA TRP A 165 -8.31 -1.68 -2.50
C TRP A 165 -7.57 -2.93 -3.01
N PRO A 166 -7.22 -2.98 -4.30
CA PRO A 166 -6.79 -4.22 -4.92
C PRO A 166 -5.28 -4.45 -4.77
N LEU A 167 -4.75 -4.48 -3.55
CA LEU A 167 -3.36 -4.89 -3.38
C LEU A 167 -3.20 -6.34 -3.87
N SER A 168 -2.29 -6.56 -4.81
CA SER A 168 -2.04 -7.88 -5.36
C SER A 168 -1.57 -8.85 -4.29
N ASN A 169 -2.17 -10.03 -4.23
CA ASN A 169 -1.75 -11.10 -3.34
C ASN A 169 -0.62 -11.98 -3.92
N THR A 170 -0.20 -11.75 -5.15
CA THR A 170 0.85 -12.55 -5.81
C THR A 170 2.08 -11.76 -6.19
N SER A 171 1.90 -10.50 -6.55
CA SER A 171 2.98 -9.65 -7.04
C SER A 171 2.67 -8.16 -6.85
N PRO A 172 2.56 -7.68 -5.61
CA PRO A 172 2.32 -6.27 -5.33
C PRO A 172 3.53 -5.40 -5.71
N ALA A 173 3.25 -4.13 -6.00
CA ALA A 173 4.22 -3.06 -6.01
C ALA A 173 3.70 -1.97 -5.08
N PHE A 174 4.03 -2.07 -3.81
CA PHE A 174 3.55 -1.22 -2.74
C PHE A 174 4.60 -0.17 -2.39
N TYR A 175 4.17 1.06 -2.11
CA TYR A 175 5.08 2.12 -1.72
C TYR A 175 4.43 3.12 -0.77
N ILE A 176 5.26 3.82 -0.03
CA ILE A 176 4.88 4.90 0.85
C ILE A 176 5.46 6.22 0.35
N ILE A 177 4.69 7.28 0.51
CA ILE A 177 5.05 8.64 0.11
C ILE A 177 4.97 9.57 1.31
N ARG A 178 5.70 10.71 1.26
CA ARG A 178 5.54 11.80 2.20
C ARG A 178 5.02 13.03 1.46
N LYS A 179 3.84 13.49 1.87
CA LYS A 179 3.19 14.65 1.24
C LYS A 179 2.20 15.31 2.18
N ALA A 180 2.48 16.56 2.53
CA ALA A 180 1.48 17.43 3.17
C ALA A 180 0.30 17.66 2.22
N GLY A 181 -0.94 17.59 2.72
CA GLY A 181 -2.14 17.78 1.90
C GLY A 181 -2.34 16.68 0.87
N ILE A 182 -2.14 15.42 1.25
CA ILE A 182 -2.38 14.24 0.39
C ILE A 182 -3.83 14.21 -0.11
N GLU A 183 -4.79 14.61 0.71
CA GLU A 183 -6.21 14.61 0.37
C GLU A 183 -6.50 15.51 -0.82
N GLU A 184 -6.08 16.77 -0.77
CA GLU A 184 -6.29 17.74 -1.85
C GLU A 184 -5.58 17.28 -3.13
N PHE A 185 -4.36 16.77 -2.98
CA PHE A 185 -3.60 16.23 -4.11
C PHE A 185 -4.31 15.04 -4.76
N THR A 186 -4.85 14.12 -3.96
CA THR A 186 -5.52 12.91 -4.46
C THR A 186 -6.86 13.24 -5.11
N LYS A 187 -7.55 14.27 -4.66
CA LYS A 187 -8.84 14.71 -5.21
C LYS A 187 -8.71 15.58 -6.47
N ASP A 188 -7.54 16.15 -6.73
CA ASP A 188 -7.33 17.00 -7.90
C ASP A 188 -7.15 16.14 -9.16
N SER A 189 -8.16 16.19 -10.04
CA SER A 189 -8.17 15.45 -11.30
C SER A 189 -7.08 15.86 -12.29
N ASN A 190 -6.40 17.01 -12.11
CA ASN A 190 -5.25 17.40 -12.90
C ASN A 190 -4.03 16.49 -12.66
N ASN A 191 -4.02 15.80 -11.52
CA ASN A 191 -3.00 14.82 -11.18
C ASN A 191 -3.27 13.43 -11.76
N TYR A 192 -4.40 13.24 -12.49
CA TYR A 192 -4.77 11.93 -13.01
C TYR A 192 -4.14 11.64 -14.37
N ASP A 193 -3.84 10.37 -14.59
CA ASP A 193 -3.54 9.81 -15.89
C ASP A 193 -4.51 8.68 -16.23
N THR A 194 -4.94 8.63 -17.49
CA THR A 194 -5.90 7.65 -17.99
C THR A 194 -5.37 6.81 -19.14
N THR A 195 -4.06 6.86 -19.37
CA THR A 195 -3.37 6.14 -20.47
C THR A 195 -3.66 4.65 -20.43
N GLU A 196 -3.60 4.04 -19.26
CA GLU A 196 -3.86 2.61 -19.08
C GLU A 196 -5.33 2.30 -19.30
N ASN A 197 -6.22 3.02 -18.62
CA ASN A 197 -7.65 2.79 -18.67
C ASN A 197 -8.44 4.04 -18.23
N VAL A 198 -9.31 4.55 -19.09
CA VAL A 198 -10.15 5.74 -18.82
C VAL A 198 -11.06 5.56 -17.59
N LYS A 199 -11.51 4.33 -17.30
CA LYS A 199 -12.38 4.03 -16.15
C LYS A 199 -11.61 3.74 -14.87
N LEU A 200 -10.32 3.55 -14.99
CA LEU A 200 -9.42 3.26 -13.87
C LEU A 200 -8.23 4.23 -13.93
N PRO A 201 -8.49 5.53 -13.72
CA PRO A 201 -7.40 6.50 -13.68
C PRO A 201 -6.40 6.15 -12.57
N VAL A 202 -5.19 6.63 -12.72
CA VAL A 202 -4.17 6.61 -11.68
C VAL A 202 -3.82 8.03 -11.30
N VAL A 203 -3.34 8.24 -10.08
CA VAL A 203 -2.72 9.51 -9.67
C VAL A 203 -1.24 9.47 -10.01
N LYS A 204 -0.74 10.52 -10.65
CA LYS A 204 0.68 10.71 -10.96
C LYS A 204 1.41 11.20 -9.70
N VAL A 205 1.98 10.29 -8.95
CA VAL A 205 2.74 10.60 -7.73
C VAL A 205 4.18 10.97 -8.11
N PRO A 206 4.69 12.16 -7.79
CA PRO A 206 6.09 12.52 -8.00
C PRO A 206 7.04 11.52 -7.32
N MET A 207 8.05 11.05 -8.02
CA MET A 207 9.02 10.07 -7.50
C MET A 207 9.76 10.58 -6.27
N GLU A 208 10.01 11.87 -6.20
CA GLU A 208 10.70 12.53 -5.08
C GLU A 208 9.95 12.46 -3.75
N TRP A 209 8.64 12.13 -3.77
CA TRP A 209 7.84 11.94 -2.56
C TRP A 209 7.91 10.52 -2.03
N VAL A 210 8.47 9.60 -2.79
CA VAL A 210 8.59 8.20 -2.36
C VAL A 210 9.61 8.09 -1.23
N VAL A 211 9.17 7.52 -0.13
CA VAL A 211 9.99 7.30 1.08
C VAL A 211 10.61 5.91 1.05
N ASP A 212 9.81 4.91 0.68
CA ASP A 212 10.23 3.52 0.57
C ASP A 212 9.26 2.73 -0.32
N ALA A 213 9.73 1.63 -0.91
CA ALA A 213 8.93 0.81 -1.82
C ALA A 213 9.32 -0.67 -1.79
N VAL A 214 8.32 -1.53 -1.98
CA VAL A 214 8.49 -2.99 -2.10
C VAL A 214 7.83 -3.48 -3.37
N GLU A 215 8.59 -4.17 -4.22
CA GLU A 215 8.09 -4.81 -5.42
C GLU A 215 8.33 -6.31 -5.39
N VAL A 216 7.24 -7.07 -5.58
CA VAL A 216 7.26 -8.52 -5.64
C VAL A 216 6.93 -8.97 -7.06
N TYR A 217 7.70 -9.93 -7.58
CA TYR A 217 7.48 -10.52 -8.89
C TYR A 217 6.78 -11.87 -8.78
N ASN A 218 5.93 -12.17 -9.76
CA ASN A 218 5.23 -13.44 -9.81
C ASN A 218 6.19 -14.56 -10.24
N GLN A 219 6.39 -15.57 -9.39
CA GLN A 219 7.32 -16.66 -9.65
C GLN A 219 6.85 -17.60 -10.77
N THR A 220 5.54 -17.84 -10.92
CA THR A 220 5.00 -18.77 -11.91
C THR A 220 5.07 -18.24 -13.33
N THR A 221 5.20 -16.92 -13.49
CA THR A 221 5.27 -16.24 -14.78
C THR A 221 6.49 -15.33 -14.88
N ALA A 222 7.60 -15.76 -14.30
CA ALA A 222 8.82 -14.94 -14.13
C ALA A 222 9.30 -14.29 -15.45
N SER A 223 9.18 -14.99 -16.59
CA SER A 223 9.56 -14.47 -17.91
C SER A 223 8.67 -13.35 -18.47
N LYS A 224 7.54 -13.09 -17.81
CA LYS A 224 6.55 -12.07 -18.22
C LYS A 224 6.46 -10.90 -17.25
N ASN A 225 7.20 -10.97 -16.14
CA ASN A 225 7.15 -9.90 -15.14
C ASN A 225 7.73 -8.60 -15.71
N ALA A 226 6.97 -7.52 -15.51
CA ALA A 226 7.42 -6.17 -15.78
C ALA A 226 7.67 -5.45 -14.44
N LYS A 227 8.76 -4.71 -14.39
CA LYS A 227 9.10 -3.81 -13.30
C LYS A 227 8.12 -2.61 -13.30
N ARG A 228 7.77 -2.11 -12.12
CA ARG A 228 6.87 -0.97 -11.92
C ARG A 228 7.53 0.22 -11.21
N PHE A 229 8.66 -0.02 -10.56
CA PHE A 229 9.48 1.05 -10.03
C PHE A 229 10.72 1.26 -10.90
N PRO A 230 11.15 2.51 -11.08
CA PRO A 230 12.44 2.85 -11.68
C PRO A 230 13.62 2.19 -10.94
N ALA A 231 14.78 2.14 -11.59
CA ALA A 231 15.99 1.56 -11.00
C ALA A 231 16.64 2.53 -10.00
#